data_750f2a968feba2d7fa142902b8c83bd1
#
_entry.id   750f2a968feba2d7fa142902b8c83bd1
#
_cell.length_a   1.000
_cell.length_b   1.000
_cell.length_c   1.000
_cell.angle_alpha   90.00
_cell.angle_beta   90.00
_cell.angle_gamma   90.00
#
_symmetry.space_group_name_H-M   'P 1'
#
loop_
_entity.id
_entity.type
_entity.pdbx_description
1 polymer ?
#
loop_
_entity_poly.entity_id
_entity_poly.type
_entity_poly.pdbx_seq_one_letter_code
_entity_poly.pdbx_strand_id
1 'polypeptide(L)'
;SLPGIGRSTAGAIAAFCFSERVPILDANVRRVLTRLLGFDKDLAAAKNERLLWEHADTLLPVRDLDVAMPRYTQGLMDLGASLCTPRAPKCSDCPLSGDCVAFKEGNPESYPVRTRKLSRRAESWQLAILRDGQGRIWLQRRPPTGIWAGMHCVPVFPDIESRDAFVSSFGGNGQLVQQELQPFVHVLTHRDLHLHPLLIQANGMIALAEEGEWLGPHKWSSVG
;
A
#
# COMPACT_ATOMS: atom_id res chain seq x y z
N SER A 1 -13.04 13.06 7.20
CA SER A 1 -12.34 11.88 6.61
C SER A 1 -11.06 11.65 7.39
N LEU A 2 -10.75 10.40 7.70
CA LEU A 2 -9.51 10.02 8.37
C LEU A 2 -8.45 9.71 7.29
N PRO A 3 -7.20 10.13 7.47
CA PRO A 3 -6.11 9.79 6.55
C PRO A 3 -5.98 8.28 6.39
N GLY A 4 -5.83 7.78 5.15
CA GLY A 4 -5.71 6.36 4.85
C GLY A 4 -7.01 5.55 4.86
N ILE A 5 -8.14 6.13 5.27
CA ILE A 5 -9.45 5.48 5.26
C ILE A 5 -10.19 5.86 3.97
N GLY A 6 -10.17 4.96 2.99
CA GLY A 6 -10.95 5.10 1.76
C GLY A 6 -12.41 4.67 1.93
N ARG A 7 -13.25 4.95 0.89
CA ARG A 7 -14.70 4.63 0.90
C ARG A 7 -14.99 3.17 1.28
N SER A 8 -14.24 2.21 0.74
CA SER A 8 -14.45 0.79 1.03
C SER A 8 -14.11 0.44 2.47
N THR A 9 -13.00 0.97 3.00
CA THR A 9 -12.59 0.76 4.40
C THR A 9 -13.58 1.39 5.36
N ALA A 10 -14.04 2.63 5.08
CA ALA A 10 -15.07 3.31 5.86
C ALA A 10 -16.38 2.50 5.86
N GLY A 11 -16.79 1.97 4.69
CA GLY A 11 -17.96 1.10 4.57
C GLY A 11 -17.83 -0.19 5.38
N ALA A 12 -16.66 -0.82 5.37
CA ALA A 12 -16.41 -2.02 6.18
C ALA A 12 -16.55 -1.73 7.68
N ILE A 13 -15.93 -0.64 8.17
CA ILE A 13 -16.07 -0.21 9.56
C ILE A 13 -17.54 0.05 9.92
N ALA A 14 -18.27 0.76 9.06
CA ALA A 14 -19.68 1.06 9.26
C ALA A 14 -20.55 -0.21 9.32
N ALA A 15 -20.31 -1.16 8.41
CA ALA A 15 -21.03 -2.44 8.38
C ALA A 15 -20.72 -3.32 9.61
N PHE A 16 -19.44 -3.42 10.02
CA PHE A 16 -19.04 -4.29 11.13
C PHE A 16 -19.36 -3.71 12.51
N CYS A 17 -19.11 -2.43 12.71
CA CYS A 17 -19.22 -1.82 14.03
C CYS A 17 -20.60 -1.23 14.31
N PHE A 18 -21.33 -0.87 13.27
CA PHE A 18 -22.58 -0.12 13.40
C PHE A 18 -23.75 -0.76 12.61
N SER A 19 -23.53 -1.89 11.96
CA SER A 19 -24.54 -2.60 11.14
C SER A 19 -25.16 -1.69 10.05
N GLU A 20 -24.45 -0.65 9.67
CA GLU A 20 -24.89 0.28 8.64
C GLU A 20 -25.04 -0.43 7.30
N ARG A 21 -26.16 -0.13 6.60
CA ARG A 21 -26.44 -0.68 5.26
C ARG A 21 -25.65 0.08 4.20
N VAL A 22 -24.36 -0.23 4.10
CA VAL A 22 -23.44 0.40 3.15
C VAL A 22 -22.60 -0.64 2.41
N PRO A 23 -22.37 -0.48 1.11
CA PRO A 23 -21.54 -1.41 0.35
C PRO A 23 -20.06 -1.21 0.61
N ILE A 24 -19.30 -2.27 0.37
CA ILE A 24 -17.85 -2.24 0.24
C ILE A 24 -17.47 -2.65 -1.19
N LEU A 25 -16.33 -2.16 -1.68
CA LEU A 25 -15.83 -2.51 -3.00
C LEU A 25 -14.29 -2.52 -3.01
N ASP A 26 -13.71 -3.34 -2.15
CA ASP A 26 -12.28 -3.61 -2.16
C ASP A 26 -11.86 -4.45 -3.37
N ALA A 27 -10.61 -4.80 -3.51
CA ALA A 27 -10.13 -5.57 -4.65
C ALA A 27 -10.76 -6.98 -4.74
N ASN A 28 -11.04 -7.61 -3.61
CA ASN A 28 -11.67 -8.93 -3.54
C ASN A 28 -13.15 -8.86 -3.89
N VAL A 29 -13.88 -7.98 -3.22
CA VAL A 29 -15.33 -7.79 -3.44
C VAL A 29 -15.59 -7.31 -4.87
N ARG A 30 -14.79 -6.39 -5.39
CA ARG A 30 -14.86 -5.94 -6.78
C ARG A 30 -14.75 -7.10 -7.76
N ARG A 31 -13.84 -8.02 -7.54
CA ARG A 31 -13.67 -9.21 -8.38
C ARG A 31 -14.87 -10.17 -8.26
N VAL A 32 -15.35 -10.42 -7.04
CA VAL A 32 -16.53 -11.24 -6.82
C VAL A 32 -17.75 -10.67 -7.55
N LEU A 33 -18.05 -9.38 -7.33
CA LEU A 33 -19.24 -8.76 -7.91
C LEU A 33 -19.17 -8.65 -9.43
N THR A 34 -18.01 -8.33 -10.00
CA THR A 34 -17.88 -8.26 -11.46
C THR A 34 -18.08 -9.62 -12.12
N ARG A 35 -17.61 -10.70 -11.49
CA ARG A 35 -17.82 -12.06 -11.96
C ARG A 35 -19.26 -12.54 -11.80
N LEU A 36 -19.84 -12.28 -10.63
CA LEU A 36 -21.23 -12.65 -10.33
C LEU A 36 -22.19 -12.00 -11.32
N LEU A 37 -22.04 -10.70 -11.55
CA LEU A 37 -22.92 -9.90 -12.38
C LEU A 37 -22.60 -9.94 -13.88
N GLY A 38 -21.46 -10.53 -14.29
CA GLY A 38 -20.99 -10.41 -15.67
C GLY A 38 -20.68 -8.95 -16.04
N PHE A 39 -20.12 -8.15 -15.10
CA PHE A 39 -19.86 -6.75 -15.32
C PHE A 39 -18.64 -6.55 -16.23
N ASP A 40 -18.90 -6.38 -17.51
CA ASP A 40 -17.92 -6.33 -18.60
C ASP A 40 -17.31 -4.95 -18.88
N LYS A 41 -17.74 -3.92 -18.12
CA LYS A 41 -17.26 -2.55 -18.34
C LYS A 41 -15.90 -2.34 -17.70
N ASP A 42 -15.03 -1.62 -18.42
CA ASP A 42 -13.68 -1.30 -17.94
C ASP A 42 -13.70 -0.44 -16.67
N LEU A 43 -13.22 -1.00 -15.57
CA LEU A 43 -13.12 -0.32 -14.28
C LEU A 43 -12.00 0.74 -14.21
N ALA A 44 -11.21 0.94 -15.26
CA ALA A 44 -10.31 2.10 -15.36
C ALA A 44 -11.08 3.42 -15.55
N ALA A 45 -12.32 3.35 -16.03
CA ALA A 45 -13.20 4.51 -16.19
C ALA A 45 -14.02 4.75 -14.92
N ALA A 46 -13.88 5.92 -14.30
CA ALA A 46 -14.55 6.29 -13.04
C ALA A 46 -16.09 6.16 -13.10
N LYS A 47 -16.70 6.39 -14.27
CA LYS A 47 -18.15 6.17 -14.46
C LYS A 47 -18.57 4.72 -14.26
N ASN A 48 -17.76 3.78 -14.71
CA ASN A 48 -18.04 2.35 -14.60
C ASN A 48 -17.82 1.86 -13.16
N GLU A 49 -16.83 2.41 -12.47
CA GLU A 49 -16.63 2.14 -11.05
C GLU A 49 -17.82 2.65 -10.23
N ARG A 50 -18.36 3.84 -10.51
CA ARG A 50 -19.58 4.32 -9.84
C ARG A 50 -20.77 3.40 -10.08
N LEU A 51 -20.96 2.94 -11.31
CA LEU A 51 -22.04 1.99 -11.64
C LEU A 51 -21.88 0.68 -10.86
N LEU A 52 -20.66 0.16 -10.70
CA LEU A 52 -20.44 -1.03 -9.90
C LEU A 52 -20.75 -0.79 -8.40
N TRP A 53 -20.49 0.41 -7.86
CA TRP A 53 -20.92 0.79 -6.52
C TRP A 53 -22.44 0.81 -6.38
N GLU A 54 -23.17 1.26 -7.38
CA GLU A 54 -24.65 1.24 -7.43
C GLU A 54 -25.16 -0.22 -7.41
N HIS A 55 -24.57 -1.08 -8.23
CA HIS A 55 -24.91 -2.52 -8.19
C HIS A 55 -24.58 -3.15 -6.83
N ALA A 56 -23.44 -2.80 -6.23
CA ALA A 56 -23.09 -3.30 -4.90
C ALA A 56 -24.12 -2.88 -3.84
N ASP A 57 -24.68 -1.67 -3.93
CA ASP A 57 -25.72 -1.19 -3.01
C ASP A 57 -27.04 -1.96 -3.18
N THR A 58 -27.43 -2.28 -4.41
CA THR A 58 -28.67 -3.07 -4.67
C THR A 58 -28.64 -4.48 -4.12
N LEU A 59 -27.45 -5.05 -3.92
CA LEU A 59 -27.26 -6.41 -3.43
C LEU A 59 -27.22 -6.51 -1.91
N LEU A 60 -27.24 -5.39 -1.20
CA LEU A 60 -27.17 -5.38 0.27
C LEU A 60 -28.42 -5.97 0.91
N PRO A 61 -28.26 -6.66 2.05
CA PRO A 61 -29.39 -7.11 2.88
C PRO A 61 -30.34 -5.96 3.21
N VAL A 62 -31.64 -6.27 3.31
CA VAL A 62 -32.70 -5.29 3.61
C VAL A 62 -33.43 -5.60 4.92
N ARG A 63 -33.11 -6.70 5.59
CA ARG A 63 -33.74 -7.13 6.86
C ARG A 63 -32.65 -7.62 7.80
N ASP A 64 -32.95 -7.57 9.10
CA ASP A 64 -32.08 -8.07 10.17
C ASP A 64 -30.63 -7.52 10.06
N LEU A 65 -30.52 -6.22 9.80
CA LEU A 65 -29.25 -5.58 9.43
C LEU A 65 -28.14 -5.79 10.47
N ASP A 66 -28.48 -5.85 11.75
CA ASP A 66 -27.52 -6.08 12.84
C ASP A 66 -26.75 -7.40 12.69
N VAL A 67 -27.36 -8.40 12.08
CA VAL A 67 -26.76 -9.71 11.83
C VAL A 67 -26.34 -9.86 10.38
N ALA A 68 -27.20 -9.41 9.47
CA ALA A 68 -27.02 -9.65 8.04
C ALA A 68 -25.87 -8.83 7.44
N MET A 69 -25.71 -7.55 7.83
CA MET A 69 -24.68 -6.69 7.26
C MET A 69 -23.24 -7.15 7.59
N PRO A 70 -22.89 -7.41 8.86
CA PRO A 70 -21.56 -7.96 9.16
C PRO A 70 -21.27 -9.27 8.44
N ARG A 71 -22.25 -10.20 8.41
CA ARG A 71 -22.09 -11.51 7.75
C ARG A 71 -21.94 -11.38 6.24
N TYR A 72 -22.74 -10.55 5.60
CA TYR A 72 -22.66 -10.28 4.17
C TYR A 72 -21.30 -9.68 3.79
N THR A 73 -20.88 -8.66 4.53
CA THR A 73 -19.60 -7.98 4.30
C THR A 73 -18.43 -8.94 4.46
N GLN A 74 -18.40 -9.71 5.54
CA GLN A 74 -17.37 -10.72 5.78
C GLN A 74 -17.40 -11.83 4.72
N GLY A 75 -18.59 -12.35 4.42
CA GLY A 75 -18.75 -13.42 3.44
C GLY A 75 -18.23 -13.05 2.04
N LEU A 76 -18.47 -11.83 1.58
CA LEU A 76 -17.91 -11.36 0.30
C LEU A 76 -16.38 -11.23 0.33
N MET A 77 -15.81 -10.77 1.43
CA MET A 77 -14.36 -10.66 1.59
C MET A 77 -13.73 -12.06 1.62
N ASP A 78 -14.28 -12.99 2.39
CA ASP A 78 -13.80 -14.37 2.53
C ASP A 78 -13.92 -15.14 1.21
N LEU A 79 -15.05 -14.99 0.52
CA LEU A 79 -15.26 -15.60 -0.79
C LEU A 79 -14.19 -15.14 -1.80
N GLY A 80 -13.90 -13.84 -1.80
CA GLY A 80 -12.88 -13.28 -2.66
C GLY A 80 -11.45 -13.70 -2.27
N ALA A 81 -11.19 -13.92 -0.99
CA ALA A 81 -9.88 -14.33 -0.50
C ALA A 81 -9.59 -15.82 -0.70
N SER A 82 -10.62 -16.69 -0.64
CA SER A 82 -10.45 -18.15 -0.57
C SER A 82 -10.84 -18.90 -1.84
N LEU A 83 -12.01 -18.61 -2.42
CA LEU A 83 -12.58 -19.34 -3.55
C LEU A 83 -12.50 -18.55 -4.86
N CYS A 84 -12.97 -17.31 -4.87
CA CYS A 84 -13.00 -16.45 -6.04
C CYS A 84 -11.67 -15.74 -6.24
N THR A 85 -10.58 -16.50 -6.32
CA THR A 85 -9.19 -16.00 -6.46
C THR A 85 -8.94 -15.35 -7.82
N PRO A 86 -7.91 -14.48 -7.97
CA PRO A 86 -7.59 -13.84 -9.25
C PRO A 86 -7.31 -14.82 -10.37
N ARG A 87 -6.57 -15.90 -10.07
CA ARG A 87 -6.21 -16.98 -11.01
C ARG A 87 -6.72 -18.29 -10.48
N ALA A 88 -7.12 -19.19 -11.37
CA ALA A 88 -7.66 -20.51 -11.07
C ALA A 88 -8.71 -20.49 -9.94
N PRO A 89 -9.81 -19.71 -10.05
CA PRO A 89 -10.83 -19.66 -9.01
C PRO A 89 -11.52 -21.03 -8.89
N LYS A 90 -11.86 -21.41 -7.64
CA LYS A 90 -12.53 -22.68 -7.33
C LYS A 90 -14.05 -22.54 -7.53
N CYS A 91 -14.47 -22.37 -8.78
CA CYS A 91 -15.86 -22.07 -9.11
C CYS A 91 -16.83 -23.20 -8.78
N SER A 92 -16.41 -24.46 -8.90
CA SER A 92 -17.24 -25.64 -8.52
C SER A 92 -17.59 -25.68 -7.05
N ASP A 93 -16.71 -25.14 -6.18
CA ASP A 93 -16.90 -25.13 -4.73
C ASP A 93 -17.60 -23.84 -4.26
N CYS A 94 -17.86 -22.92 -5.19
CA CYS A 94 -18.40 -21.59 -4.87
C CYS A 94 -19.91 -21.65 -4.62
N PRO A 95 -20.41 -21.14 -3.48
CA PRO A 95 -21.85 -21.15 -3.19
C PRO A 95 -22.67 -20.28 -4.14
N LEU A 96 -22.03 -19.36 -4.88
CA LEU A 96 -22.66 -18.48 -5.87
C LEU A 96 -22.55 -19.02 -7.31
N SER A 97 -22.03 -20.22 -7.52
CA SER A 97 -21.80 -20.78 -8.87
C SER A 97 -23.06 -20.83 -9.73
N GLY A 98 -24.22 -21.15 -9.12
CA GLY A 98 -25.53 -21.22 -9.79
C GLY A 98 -25.97 -19.89 -10.42
N ASP A 99 -25.60 -18.75 -9.82
CA ASP A 99 -26.02 -17.42 -10.28
C ASP A 99 -24.87 -16.64 -10.95
N CYS A 100 -23.65 -17.18 -10.91
CA CYS A 100 -22.47 -16.48 -11.41
C CYS A 100 -22.40 -16.46 -12.94
N VAL A 101 -22.49 -15.28 -13.53
CA VAL A 101 -22.43 -15.09 -15.00
C VAL A 101 -21.07 -15.54 -15.54
N ALA A 102 -19.96 -15.10 -14.93
CA ALA A 102 -18.62 -15.43 -15.40
C ALA A 102 -18.32 -16.95 -15.36
N PHE A 103 -18.92 -17.69 -14.41
CA PHE A 103 -18.81 -19.13 -14.36
C PHE A 103 -19.62 -19.80 -15.48
N LYS A 104 -20.84 -19.33 -15.74
CA LYS A 104 -21.68 -19.82 -16.85
C LYS A 104 -21.04 -19.58 -18.22
N GLU A 105 -20.31 -18.47 -18.36
CA GLU A 105 -19.54 -18.14 -19.57
C GLU A 105 -18.24 -18.95 -19.69
N GLY A 106 -17.81 -19.66 -18.65
CA GLY A 106 -16.58 -20.42 -18.62
C GLY A 106 -15.30 -19.56 -18.59
N ASN A 107 -15.42 -18.26 -18.32
CA ASN A 107 -14.31 -17.31 -18.42
C ASN A 107 -14.21 -16.35 -17.20
N PRO A 108 -14.11 -16.89 -15.96
CA PRO A 108 -14.08 -16.02 -14.76
C PRO A 108 -12.85 -15.12 -14.67
N GLU A 109 -11.74 -15.51 -15.30
CA GLU A 109 -10.50 -14.70 -15.22
C GLU A 109 -10.52 -13.46 -16.10
N SER A 110 -11.48 -13.33 -17.03
CA SER A 110 -11.67 -12.10 -17.80
C SER A 110 -12.23 -10.94 -16.95
N TYR A 111 -12.77 -11.24 -15.77
CA TYR A 111 -13.32 -10.28 -14.84
C TYR A 111 -12.42 -10.06 -13.63
N PRO A 112 -12.24 -8.81 -13.16
CA PRO A 112 -12.78 -7.57 -13.72
C PRO A 112 -12.02 -7.11 -14.97
N VAL A 113 -12.73 -6.50 -15.93
CA VAL A 113 -12.10 -5.88 -17.11
C VAL A 113 -11.32 -4.64 -16.68
N ARG A 114 -10.04 -4.59 -17.06
CA ARG A 114 -9.14 -3.46 -16.86
C ARG A 114 -8.23 -3.32 -18.07
N THR A 115 -8.43 -2.29 -18.86
CA THR A 115 -7.58 -2.00 -20.03
C THR A 115 -6.30 -1.29 -19.63
N ARG A 116 -6.33 -0.50 -18.54
CA ARG A 116 -5.15 0.19 -18.03
C ARG A 116 -4.27 -0.78 -17.25
N LYS A 117 -3.21 -1.27 -17.89
CA LYS A 117 -2.12 -1.95 -17.19
C LYS A 117 -1.40 -0.93 -16.29
N LEU A 118 -1.25 -1.26 -15.02
CA LEU A 118 -0.38 -0.49 -14.13
C LEU A 118 1.05 -0.60 -14.63
N SER A 119 1.55 0.48 -15.22
CA SER A 119 2.97 0.60 -15.53
C SER A 119 3.70 0.84 -14.21
N ARG A 120 4.48 -0.14 -13.77
CA ARG A 120 5.40 0.05 -12.64
C ARG A 120 6.57 0.90 -13.12
N ARG A 121 6.97 1.85 -12.28
CA ARG A 121 8.16 2.68 -12.53
C ARG A 121 9.29 2.18 -11.63
N ALA A 122 10.47 2.04 -12.19
CA ALA A 122 11.69 1.83 -11.42
C ALA A 122 12.30 3.20 -11.10
N GLU A 123 12.69 3.39 -9.83
CA GLU A 123 13.39 4.58 -9.35
C GLU A 123 14.60 4.13 -8.53
N SER A 124 15.73 4.78 -8.70
CA SER A 124 16.93 4.56 -7.88
C SER A 124 17.06 5.68 -6.86
N TRP A 125 17.29 5.32 -5.61
CA TRP A 125 17.50 6.25 -4.51
C TRP A 125 18.79 5.94 -3.78
N GLN A 126 19.56 6.97 -3.50
CA GLN A 126 20.76 6.91 -2.67
C GLN A 126 20.38 7.23 -1.23
N LEU A 127 20.82 6.40 -0.29
CA LEU A 127 20.52 6.55 1.13
C LEU A 127 21.80 6.86 1.90
N ALA A 128 21.80 7.89 2.76
CA ALA A 128 22.89 8.17 3.69
C ALA A 128 22.50 7.72 5.10
N ILE A 129 23.08 6.64 5.59
CA ILE A 129 22.87 6.11 6.94
C ILE A 129 23.96 6.66 7.86
N LEU A 130 23.67 7.76 8.54
CA LEU A 130 24.63 8.34 9.50
C LEU A 130 24.48 7.62 10.84
N ARG A 131 25.59 7.11 11.34
CA ARG A 131 25.67 6.42 12.63
C ARG A 131 26.73 7.09 13.50
N ASP A 132 26.36 7.46 14.70
CA ASP A 132 27.31 8.03 15.67
C ASP A 132 28.04 6.99 16.50
N GLY A 133 28.99 7.43 17.34
CA GLY A 133 29.76 6.56 18.24
C GLY A 133 28.92 5.87 19.33
N GLN A 134 27.67 6.25 19.55
CA GLN A 134 26.72 5.62 20.45
C GLN A 134 25.77 4.65 19.74
N GLY A 135 25.95 4.45 18.43
CA GLY A 135 25.10 3.59 17.60
C GLY A 135 23.74 4.18 17.25
N ARG A 136 23.51 5.50 17.51
CA ARG A 136 22.31 6.17 17.09
C ARG A 136 22.37 6.46 15.59
N ILE A 137 21.20 6.50 14.94
CA ILE A 137 21.05 6.83 13.53
C ILE A 137 20.35 8.18 13.40
N TRP A 138 20.81 9.02 12.48
CA TRP A 138 20.16 10.26 12.13
C TRP A 138 18.97 10.01 11.23
N LEU A 139 17.81 10.49 11.64
CA LEU A 139 16.58 10.40 10.86
C LEU A 139 15.99 11.79 10.63
N GLN A 140 15.43 11.96 9.44
CA GLN A 140 14.70 13.16 9.01
C GLN A 140 13.25 12.78 8.76
N ARG A 141 12.34 13.74 8.92
CA ARG A 141 10.96 13.57 8.55
C ARG A 141 10.78 13.76 7.04
N ARG A 142 10.19 12.77 6.40
CA ARG A 142 9.85 12.87 4.96
C ARG A 142 8.84 14.00 4.71
N PRO A 143 8.85 14.61 3.50
CA PRO A 143 7.82 15.57 3.09
C PRO A 143 6.40 15.05 3.33
N PRO A 144 5.41 15.93 3.49
CA PRO A 144 4.02 15.55 3.76
C PRO A 144 3.33 14.84 2.57
N THR A 145 4.00 14.73 1.43
CA THR A 145 3.52 14.08 0.22
C THR A 145 4.57 13.15 -0.37
N GLY A 146 4.14 12.18 -1.17
CA GLY A 146 5.03 11.23 -1.84
C GLY A 146 5.23 9.91 -1.08
N ILE A 147 6.29 9.20 -1.41
CA ILE A 147 6.60 7.89 -0.80
C ILE A 147 7.05 8.12 0.64
N TRP A 148 6.46 7.34 1.57
CA TRP A 148 6.69 7.43 3.02
C TRP A 148 6.45 8.83 3.58
N ALA A 149 5.43 9.52 3.09
CA ALA A 149 5.07 10.87 3.50
C ALA A 149 4.93 10.99 5.02
N GLY A 150 5.65 11.97 5.61
CA GLY A 150 5.61 12.28 7.04
C GLY A 150 6.30 11.26 7.96
N MET A 151 6.81 10.14 7.43
CA MET A 151 7.55 9.14 8.21
C MET A 151 9.00 9.57 8.45
N HIS A 152 9.60 9.06 9.52
CA HIS A 152 11.03 9.22 9.73
C HIS A 152 11.83 8.30 8.80
N CYS A 153 12.85 8.84 8.17
CA CYS A 153 13.70 8.12 7.22
C CYS A 153 15.13 8.64 7.31
N VAL A 154 16.11 7.82 6.94
CA VAL A 154 17.46 8.31 6.66
C VAL A 154 17.42 9.30 5.50
N PRO A 155 18.36 10.24 5.37
CA PRO A 155 18.48 11.12 4.21
C PRO A 155 18.45 10.35 2.89
N VAL A 156 17.64 10.84 1.94
CA VAL A 156 17.38 10.19 0.64
C VAL A 156 17.71 11.18 -0.48
N PHE A 157 18.46 10.73 -1.47
CA PHE A 157 18.91 11.54 -2.60
C PHE A 157 18.55 10.88 -3.93
N PRO A 158 18.29 11.67 -4.99
CA PRO A 158 17.96 11.14 -6.30
C PRO A 158 19.17 10.53 -7.03
N ASP A 159 20.38 10.96 -6.70
CA ASP A 159 21.63 10.59 -7.36
C ASP A 159 22.81 10.56 -6.37
N ILE A 160 23.94 10.01 -6.85
CA ILE A 160 25.17 9.87 -6.08
C ILE A 160 25.79 11.25 -5.80
N GLU A 161 25.73 12.17 -6.74
CA GLU A 161 26.32 13.49 -6.64
C GLU A 161 25.68 14.28 -5.49
N SER A 162 24.36 14.26 -5.39
CA SER A 162 23.61 14.92 -4.30
C SER A 162 23.93 14.28 -2.93
N ARG A 163 24.03 12.95 -2.88
CA ARG A 163 24.43 12.24 -1.67
C ARG A 163 25.84 12.61 -1.23
N ASP A 164 26.79 12.59 -2.14
CA ASP A 164 28.20 12.85 -1.85
C ASP A 164 28.43 14.33 -1.48
N ALA A 165 27.68 15.25 -2.10
CA ALA A 165 27.67 16.66 -1.71
C ALA A 165 27.16 16.83 -0.26
N PHE A 166 26.09 16.12 0.11
CA PHE A 166 25.59 16.08 1.49
C PHE A 166 26.64 15.55 2.46
N VAL A 167 27.29 14.43 2.15
CA VAL A 167 28.35 13.85 2.99
C VAL A 167 29.55 14.80 3.12
N SER A 168 29.91 15.47 2.04
CA SER A 168 31.02 16.44 2.04
C SER A 168 30.72 17.73 2.82
N SER A 169 29.43 18.04 3.05
CA SER A 169 29.01 19.19 3.85
C SER A 169 29.23 19.03 5.35
N PHE A 170 29.53 17.81 5.81
CA PHE A 170 29.84 17.58 7.21
C PHE A 170 31.18 18.22 7.58
N GLY A 171 31.14 19.48 7.95
CA GLY A 171 32.28 20.18 8.52
C GLY A 171 32.57 19.66 9.92
N GLY A 172 33.70 18.96 10.08
CA GLY A 172 34.14 18.50 11.40
C GLY A 172 35.53 17.83 11.31
N ASN A 173 36.33 17.94 12.36
CA ASN A 173 37.62 17.25 12.50
C ASN A 173 37.47 15.73 12.74
N GLY A 174 36.29 15.17 12.56
CA GLY A 174 36.01 13.76 12.75
C GLY A 174 36.31 12.92 11.50
N GLN A 175 37.09 11.86 11.68
CA GLN A 175 37.30 10.87 10.62
C GLN A 175 35.97 10.17 10.32
N LEU A 176 35.42 10.38 9.12
CA LEU A 176 34.25 9.66 8.63
C LEU A 176 34.71 8.37 7.97
N VAL A 177 34.18 7.25 8.44
CA VAL A 177 34.33 5.96 7.77
C VAL A 177 33.09 5.71 6.93
N GLN A 178 33.27 5.54 5.63
CA GLN A 178 32.20 5.28 4.69
C GLN A 178 32.25 3.85 4.20
N GLN A 179 31.07 3.20 4.12
CA GLN A 179 30.93 1.84 3.62
C GLN A 179 29.68 1.76 2.75
N GLU A 180 29.83 1.46 1.48
CA GLU A 180 28.69 1.09 0.62
C GLU A 180 28.13 -0.25 1.10
N LEU A 181 26.81 -0.30 1.31
CA LEU A 181 26.12 -1.52 1.65
C LEU A 181 25.48 -2.15 0.40
N GLN A 182 25.09 -3.42 0.51
CA GLN A 182 24.47 -4.11 -0.62
C GLN A 182 23.15 -3.43 -1.03
N PRO A 183 23.00 -3.03 -2.29
CA PRO A 183 21.75 -2.50 -2.80
C PRO A 183 20.63 -3.52 -2.72
N PHE A 184 19.39 -3.03 -2.54
CA PHE A 184 18.22 -3.89 -2.52
C PHE A 184 17.02 -3.19 -3.18
N VAL A 185 16.01 -3.99 -3.59
CA VAL A 185 14.80 -3.48 -4.20
C VAL A 185 13.65 -3.52 -3.20
N HIS A 186 13.04 -2.37 -2.95
CA HIS A 186 11.81 -2.26 -2.18
C HIS A 186 10.62 -2.11 -3.14
N VAL A 187 9.75 -3.11 -3.12
CA VAL A 187 8.62 -3.22 -4.06
C VAL A 187 7.38 -2.55 -3.48
N LEU A 188 6.92 -1.48 -4.12
CA LEU A 188 5.66 -0.82 -3.84
C LEU A 188 4.61 -1.20 -4.89
N THR A 189 3.34 -0.86 -4.67
CA THR A 189 2.24 -1.17 -5.61
C THR A 189 2.49 -0.64 -7.03
N HIS A 190 3.07 0.55 -7.16
CA HIS A 190 3.24 1.25 -8.44
C HIS A 190 4.70 1.52 -8.80
N ARG A 191 5.65 1.16 -7.94
CA ARG A 191 7.07 1.48 -8.10
C ARG A 191 7.95 0.38 -7.54
N ASP A 192 9.10 0.20 -8.18
CA ASP A 192 10.21 -0.58 -7.67
C ASP A 192 11.33 0.41 -7.29
N LEU A 193 11.63 0.50 -5.99
CA LEU A 193 12.68 1.39 -5.50
C LEU A 193 13.98 0.59 -5.38
N HIS A 194 14.95 0.93 -6.19
CA HIS A 194 16.31 0.43 -6.07
C HIS A 194 17.04 1.32 -5.07
N LEU A 195 17.28 0.79 -3.88
CA LEU A 195 17.85 1.50 -2.75
C LEU A 195 19.33 1.19 -2.64
N HIS A 196 20.16 2.24 -2.62
CA HIS A 196 21.62 2.17 -2.55
C HIS A 196 22.10 2.80 -1.23
N PRO A 197 22.25 2.02 -0.15
CA PRO A 197 22.61 2.56 1.15
C PRO A 197 24.13 2.75 1.29
N LEU A 198 24.52 3.92 1.78
CA LEU A 198 25.87 4.26 2.23
C LEU A 198 25.85 4.41 3.76
N LEU A 199 26.58 3.58 4.47
CA LEU A 199 26.79 3.73 5.90
C LEU A 199 27.94 4.70 6.16
N ILE A 200 27.69 5.73 6.98
CA ILE A 200 28.64 6.76 7.37
C ILE A 200 28.78 6.71 8.88
N GLN A 201 29.92 6.23 9.34
CA GLN A 201 30.26 6.22 10.77
C GLN A 201 31.06 7.46 11.13
N ALA A 202 30.58 8.18 12.13
CA ALA A 202 31.26 9.37 12.66
C ALA A 202 31.87 9.07 14.02
N ASN A 203 33.17 9.30 14.14
CA ASN A 203 33.90 9.24 15.40
C ASN A 203 33.93 10.62 16.09
N GLY A 204 32.77 11.29 16.21
CA GLY A 204 32.63 12.61 16.79
C GLY A 204 31.26 13.22 16.58
N MET A 205 31.06 14.46 17.09
CA MET A 205 29.84 15.21 16.78
C MET A 205 29.84 15.67 15.33
N ILE A 206 28.80 15.30 14.57
CA ILE A 206 28.53 15.87 13.26
C ILE A 206 27.54 17.02 13.46
N ALA A 207 27.91 18.23 13.01
CA ALA A 207 26.98 19.33 12.89
C ALA A 207 26.20 19.14 11.59
N LEU A 208 24.90 18.89 11.70
CA LEU A 208 24.00 18.79 10.56
C LEU A 208 23.22 20.10 10.46
N ALA A 209 23.20 20.67 9.27
CA ALA A 209 22.45 21.91 9.00
C ALA A 209 20.94 21.66 8.78
N GLU A 210 20.55 20.40 8.60
CA GLU A 210 19.18 20.00 8.28
C GLU A 210 18.41 19.58 9.54
N GLU A 211 17.09 19.75 9.51
CA GLU A 211 16.20 19.29 10.58
C GLU A 211 16.16 17.75 10.64
N GLY A 212 16.37 17.21 11.84
CA GLY A 212 16.32 15.78 12.09
C GLY A 212 16.74 15.47 13.53
N GLU A 213 16.76 14.19 13.86
CA GLU A 213 17.08 13.74 15.22
C GLU A 213 17.93 12.46 15.23
N TRP A 214 18.77 12.35 16.26
CA TRP A 214 19.53 11.14 16.54
C TRP A 214 18.72 10.16 17.36
N LEU A 215 18.37 9.01 16.78
CA LEU A 215 17.54 7.99 17.43
C LEU A 215 18.32 6.71 17.70
N GLY A 216 18.30 6.28 18.96
CA GLY A 216 18.86 4.99 19.34
C GLY A 216 17.93 3.81 18.97
N PRO A 217 18.50 2.57 18.89
CA PRO A 217 17.75 1.38 18.47
C PRO A 217 16.45 1.14 19.23
N HIS A 218 16.41 1.48 20.52
CA HIS A 218 15.23 1.32 21.38
C HIS A 218 14.06 2.23 21.03
N LYS A 219 14.28 3.29 20.22
CA LYS A 219 13.24 4.24 19.78
C LYS A 219 12.76 3.98 18.35
N TRP A 220 13.42 3.12 17.58
CA TRP A 220 13.08 2.92 16.16
C TRP A 220 11.66 2.42 15.94
N SER A 221 11.15 1.57 16.85
CA SER A 221 9.78 1.07 16.77
C SER A 221 8.70 2.11 17.08
N SER A 222 9.07 3.28 17.62
CA SER A 222 8.14 4.34 18.03
C SER A 222 8.04 5.50 17.04
N VAL A 223 8.82 5.50 15.96
CA VAL A 223 8.94 6.60 14.99
C VAL A 223 8.57 6.23 13.55
N GLY A 224 7.84 5.13 13.37
CA GLY A 224 7.35 4.66 12.06
C GLY A 224 5.97 5.16 11.71
#